data_34fe321e48f6a464ccc08cfad0808558
#
_entry.id   34fe321e48f6a464ccc08cfad0808558
#
_cell.length_a   1.000
_cell.length_b   1.000
_cell.length_c   1.000
_cell.angle_alpha   90.00
_cell.angle_beta   90.00
_cell.angle_gamma   90.00
#
_symmetry.space_group_name_H-M   'P 1'
#
loop_
_entity.id
_entity.type
_entity.pdbx_description
1 polymer ?
#
loop_
_entity_poly.entity_id
_entity_poly.type
_entity_poly.pdbx_seq_one_letter_code
_entity_poly.pdbx_strand_id
1 'polypeptide(L)'
;MISKENILAIAKKTILSESEAITKLIDFLDENFYEAVQHIYESKGRLIVTGIGKSAIIAQKMVATFNSTGTPSMFLHAAEAIHGDLGMIQSDDVIICISKSGNSPEIKVLVPLLKRFGNTLIGMTGNITSFLAKGSDYVLNTTVDMEACPINLAPTNSTTAQLVMGDAMAVCLMEMRDFKPEDFAIYHPGGALGKKLLLRVKDMIEHSLKPAVTPETSIKKAIFEISEKRLGVTAVLEDNKIIGIITDGDIRRMLNDVDTIADLTARDIMSKNPKMVSSETMAVDALNILEDFSITQLIVADNGEYKGVLHLHDILKEGIV
;
A
#
# COMPACT_ATOMS: atom_id res chain seq x y z
N MET A 1 35.41 29.27 -2.57
CA MET A 1 34.11 28.56 -2.89
C MET A 1 34.44 27.32 -3.68
N ILE A 2 33.77 26.22 -3.41
CA ILE A 2 33.91 24.96 -4.17
C ILE A 2 33.22 25.17 -5.53
N SER A 3 33.87 24.76 -6.65
CA SER A 3 33.30 24.90 -7.98
C SER A 3 32.13 23.89 -8.20
N LYS A 4 31.28 24.14 -9.21
CA LYS A 4 30.19 23.27 -9.62
C LYS A 4 30.70 21.86 -9.96
N GLU A 5 31.79 21.79 -10.70
CA GLU A 5 32.44 20.56 -11.12
C GLU A 5 32.89 19.73 -9.91
N ASN A 6 33.46 20.38 -8.91
CA ASN A 6 33.90 19.71 -7.67
C ASN A 6 32.71 19.16 -6.86
N ILE A 7 31.60 19.91 -6.77
CA ILE A 7 30.39 19.44 -6.08
C ILE A 7 29.87 18.16 -6.77
N LEU A 8 29.78 18.16 -8.10
CA LEU A 8 29.32 17.00 -8.85
C LEU A 8 30.28 15.80 -8.73
N ALA A 9 31.60 16.06 -8.71
CA ALA A 9 32.59 15.00 -8.52
C ALA A 9 32.48 14.36 -7.12
N ILE A 10 32.29 15.15 -6.06
CA ILE A 10 32.07 14.67 -4.70
C ILE A 10 30.80 13.81 -4.63
N ALA A 11 29.70 14.28 -5.20
CA ALA A 11 28.43 13.54 -5.20
C ALA A 11 28.57 12.17 -5.92
N LYS A 12 29.22 12.16 -7.11
CA LYS A 12 29.51 10.91 -7.83
C LYS A 12 30.35 9.94 -7.02
N LYS A 13 31.41 10.43 -6.37
CA LYS A 13 32.29 9.62 -5.51
C LYS A 13 31.50 9.01 -4.34
N THR A 14 30.64 9.79 -3.70
CA THR A 14 29.77 9.31 -2.60
C THR A 14 28.85 8.17 -3.06
N ILE A 15 28.13 8.37 -4.19
CA ILE A 15 27.23 7.36 -4.74
C ILE A 15 27.99 6.07 -5.09
N LEU A 16 29.17 6.18 -5.70
CA LEU A 16 30.01 5.01 -6.02
C LEU A 16 30.46 4.28 -4.75
N SER A 17 30.90 5.01 -3.73
CA SER A 17 31.31 4.42 -2.45
C SER A 17 30.17 3.64 -1.77
N GLU A 18 28.95 4.18 -1.76
CA GLU A 18 27.78 3.49 -1.22
C GLU A 18 27.41 2.27 -2.05
N SER A 19 27.47 2.37 -3.38
CA SER A 19 27.21 1.24 -4.29
C SER A 19 28.20 0.10 -4.07
N GLU A 20 29.48 0.40 -3.91
CA GLU A 20 30.51 -0.60 -3.59
C GLU A 20 30.26 -1.28 -2.24
N ALA A 21 29.87 -0.50 -1.21
CA ALA A 21 29.55 -1.04 0.10
C ALA A 21 28.32 -1.98 0.06
N ILE A 22 27.30 -1.63 -0.72
CA ILE A 22 26.13 -2.51 -0.94
C ILE A 22 26.52 -3.79 -1.67
N THR A 23 27.33 -3.68 -2.73
CA THR A 23 27.77 -4.85 -3.52
C THR A 23 28.51 -5.86 -2.66
N LYS A 24 29.34 -5.40 -1.73
CA LYS A 24 30.07 -6.28 -0.78
C LYS A 24 29.16 -7.05 0.18
N LEU A 25 27.92 -6.61 0.42
CA LEU A 25 26.99 -7.37 1.25
C LEU A 25 26.70 -8.77 0.68
N ILE A 26 26.80 -8.95 -0.62
CA ILE A 26 26.60 -10.24 -1.29
C ILE A 26 27.58 -11.29 -0.72
N ASP A 27 28.83 -10.90 -0.46
CA ASP A 27 29.87 -11.79 0.07
C ASP A 27 29.65 -12.14 1.56
N PHE A 28 28.75 -11.44 2.24
CA PHE A 28 28.41 -11.64 3.65
C PHE A 28 27.10 -12.42 3.86
N LEU A 29 26.41 -12.79 2.77
CA LEU A 29 25.23 -13.65 2.86
C LEU A 29 25.69 -15.09 3.10
N ASP A 30 25.46 -15.57 4.31
CA ASP A 30 25.87 -16.88 4.79
C ASP A 30 24.73 -17.63 5.50
N GLU A 31 25.05 -18.73 6.16
CA GLU A 31 24.10 -19.52 6.94
C GLU A 31 23.39 -18.70 8.02
N ASN A 32 24.08 -17.71 8.65
CA ASN A 32 23.42 -16.84 9.64
C ASN A 32 22.28 -16.03 9.03
N PHE A 33 22.44 -15.55 7.80
CA PHE A 33 21.37 -14.82 7.09
C PHE A 33 20.18 -15.75 6.83
N TYR A 34 20.45 -16.96 6.32
CA TYR A 34 19.40 -17.95 6.05
C TYR A 34 18.65 -18.31 7.33
N GLU A 35 19.34 -18.71 8.39
CA GLU A 35 18.75 -19.10 9.66
C GLU A 35 17.97 -17.95 10.33
N ALA A 36 18.49 -16.72 10.25
CA ALA A 36 17.79 -15.55 10.77
C ALA A 36 16.44 -15.32 10.06
N VAL A 37 16.42 -15.39 8.72
CA VAL A 37 15.21 -15.23 7.91
C VAL A 37 14.24 -16.38 8.17
N GLN A 38 14.72 -17.62 8.21
CA GLN A 38 13.92 -18.81 8.49
C GLN A 38 13.26 -18.71 9.87
N HIS A 39 14.02 -18.30 10.89
CA HIS A 39 13.52 -18.15 12.24
C HIS A 39 12.41 -17.07 12.35
N ILE A 40 12.58 -15.93 11.65
CA ILE A 40 11.53 -14.91 11.57
C ILE A 40 10.29 -15.45 10.86
N TYR A 41 10.48 -16.22 9.80
CA TYR A 41 9.37 -16.81 9.03
C TYR A 41 8.53 -17.77 9.88
N GLU A 42 9.18 -18.61 10.70
CA GLU A 42 8.55 -19.63 11.54
C GLU A 42 7.99 -19.07 12.85
N SER A 43 8.44 -17.87 13.26
CA SER A 43 8.01 -17.26 14.51
C SER A 43 6.51 -16.92 14.48
N LYS A 44 5.84 -17.13 15.62
CA LYS A 44 4.46 -16.70 15.87
C LYS A 44 4.37 -15.33 16.49
N GLY A 45 5.51 -14.78 16.93
CA GLY A 45 5.62 -13.46 17.52
C GLY A 45 5.84 -12.36 16.48
N ARG A 46 6.16 -11.19 16.99
CA ARG A 46 6.50 -10.02 16.17
C ARG A 46 8.01 -9.91 16.01
N LEU A 47 8.44 -9.14 15.00
CA LEU A 47 9.83 -8.76 14.84
C LEU A 47 10.08 -7.43 15.57
N ILE A 48 10.87 -7.44 16.63
CA ILE A 48 11.28 -6.23 17.35
C ILE A 48 12.62 -5.76 16.76
N VAL A 49 12.65 -4.54 16.23
CA VAL A 49 13.90 -3.98 15.69
C VAL A 49 14.36 -2.84 16.56
N THR A 50 15.59 -2.94 17.08
CA THR A 50 16.16 -1.97 18.01
C THR A 50 17.49 -1.41 17.53
N GLY A 51 17.79 -0.20 17.93
CA GLY A 51 19.04 0.49 17.64
C GLY A 51 19.11 1.85 18.34
N ILE A 52 20.24 2.54 18.17
CA ILE A 52 20.44 3.89 18.72
C ILE A 52 21.00 4.83 17.65
N GLY A 53 20.71 6.11 17.77
CA GLY A 53 21.21 7.16 16.85
C GLY A 53 20.75 6.91 15.39
N LYS A 54 21.68 6.91 14.44
CA LYS A 54 21.34 6.69 13.02
C LYS A 54 20.84 5.27 12.76
N SER A 55 21.35 4.26 13.47
CA SER A 55 20.84 2.88 13.38
C SER A 55 19.40 2.76 13.87
N ALA A 56 18.95 3.60 14.82
CA ALA A 56 17.53 3.64 15.23
C ALA A 56 16.61 4.14 14.10
N ILE A 57 17.06 5.11 13.32
CA ILE A 57 16.29 5.62 12.15
C ILE A 57 16.18 4.51 11.08
N ILE A 58 17.26 3.77 10.85
CA ILE A 58 17.22 2.60 9.95
C ILE A 58 16.28 1.53 10.48
N ALA A 59 16.32 1.23 11.78
CA ALA A 59 15.41 0.29 12.43
C ALA A 59 13.93 0.69 12.23
N GLN A 60 13.58 1.96 12.37
CA GLN A 60 12.23 2.45 12.09
C GLN A 60 11.82 2.24 10.63
N LYS A 61 12.73 2.51 9.68
CA LYS A 61 12.47 2.24 8.25
C LYS A 61 12.27 0.75 8.00
N MET A 62 13.08 -0.11 8.58
CA MET A 62 12.94 -1.56 8.46
C MET A 62 11.59 -2.03 9.00
N VAL A 63 11.17 -1.56 10.19
CA VAL A 63 9.85 -1.84 10.77
C VAL A 63 8.72 -1.42 9.82
N ALA A 64 8.81 -0.23 9.24
CA ALA A 64 7.81 0.23 8.27
C ALA A 64 7.74 -0.69 7.03
N THR A 65 8.90 -1.13 6.51
CA THR A 65 8.96 -2.06 5.39
C THR A 65 8.37 -3.43 5.76
N PHE A 66 8.79 -4.03 6.88
CA PHE A 66 8.27 -5.32 7.34
C PHE A 66 6.75 -5.29 7.53
N ASN A 67 6.20 -4.26 8.20
CA ASN A 67 4.76 -4.10 8.40
C ASN A 67 4.02 -3.99 7.06
N SER A 68 4.58 -3.25 6.11
CA SER A 68 3.96 -3.07 4.78
C SER A 68 4.07 -4.30 3.89
N THR A 69 4.90 -5.26 4.25
CA THR A 69 5.15 -6.51 3.51
C THR A 69 4.72 -7.77 4.27
N GLY A 70 3.85 -7.62 5.27
CA GLY A 70 3.20 -8.75 5.94
C GLY A 70 4.00 -9.39 7.08
N THR A 71 5.07 -8.74 7.59
CA THR A 71 5.79 -9.18 8.79
C THR A 71 5.48 -8.22 9.94
N PRO A 72 4.64 -8.60 10.92
CA PRO A 72 4.31 -7.74 12.06
C PRO A 72 5.56 -7.34 12.84
N SER A 73 5.83 -6.05 12.93
CA SER A 73 7.09 -5.54 13.49
C SER A 73 6.88 -4.32 14.37
N MET A 74 7.75 -4.14 15.35
CA MET A 74 7.74 -2.99 16.24
C MET A 74 9.15 -2.43 16.43
N PHE A 75 9.24 -1.12 16.56
CA PHE A 75 10.47 -0.43 16.88
C PHE A 75 10.64 -0.29 18.39
N LEU A 76 11.82 -0.61 18.91
CA LEU A 76 12.24 -0.40 20.29
C LEU A 76 13.50 0.46 20.30
N HIS A 77 13.43 1.68 20.84
CA HIS A 77 14.62 2.52 20.95
C HIS A 77 15.57 1.98 22.02
N ALA A 78 16.85 1.73 21.69
CA ALA A 78 17.78 1.07 22.59
C ALA A 78 18.03 1.83 23.93
N ALA A 79 17.91 3.17 23.93
CA ALA A 79 18.02 3.96 25.15
C ALA A 79 16.76 3.87 26.01
N GLU A 80 15.57 3.86 25.41
CA GLU A 80 14.29 3.77 26.14
C GLU A 80 14.05 2.34 26.67
N ALA A 81 14.60 1.34 26.01
CA ALA A 81 14.51 -0.05 26.41
C ALA A 81 14.92 -0.26 27.87
N ILE A 82 16.02 0.37 28.29
CA ILE A 82 16.53 0.25 29.67
C ILE A 82 15.75 1.08 30.70
N HIS A 83 14.79 1.88 30.26
CA HIS A 83 13.93 2.72 31.09
C HIS A 83 12.47 2.25 31.17
N GLY A 84 12.21 1.01 30.74
CA GLY A 84 10.89 0.37 30.89
C GLY A 84 10.32 -0.25 29.63
N ASP A 85 10.72 0.21 28.42
CA ASP A 85 10.15 -0.25 27.16
C ASP A 85 10.50 -1.72 26.83
N LEU A 86 11.43 -2.36 27.58
CA LEU A 86 11.62 -3.82 27.51
C LEU A 86 10.32 -4.58 27.82
N GLY A 87 9.40 -4.00 28.59
CA GLY A 87 8.10 -4.60 28.88
C GLY A 87 7.19 -4.81 27.66
N MET A 88 7.52 -4.25 26.49
CA MET A 88 6.78 -4.50 25.26
C MET A 88 7.11 -5.85 24.61
N ILE A 89 8.25 -6.45 24.96
CA ILE A 89 8.73 -7.71 24.37
C ILE A 89 7.89 -8.88 24.88
N GLN A 90 7.40 -9.71 24.00
CA GLN A 90 6.66 -10.93 24.29
C GLN A 90 7.56 -12.17 24.09
N SER A 91 7.18 -13.29 24.67
CA SER A 91 7.99 -14.53 24.66
C SER A 91 8.31 -15.05 23.27
N ASP A 92 7.41 -14.86 22.32
CA ASP A 92 7.54 -15.39 20.96
C ASP A 92 8.16 -14.38 19.97
N ASP A 93 8.47 -13.16 20.43
CA ASP A 93 9.06 -12.12 19.59
C ASP A 93 10.50 -12.49 19.19
N VAL A 94 10.88 -12.13 17.95
CA VAL A 94 12.28 -12.20 17.47
C VAL A 94 12.86 -10.78 17.49
N ILE A 95 14.12 -10.63 17.89
CA ILE A 95 14.72 -9.31 18.08
C ILE A 95 15.89 -9.11 17.10
N ILE A 96 15.86 -8.02 16.33
CA ILE A 96 17.01 -7.51 15.57
C ILE A 96 17.60 -6.33 16.32
N CYS A 97 18.87 -6.42 16.71
CA CYS A 97 19.61 -5.31 17.30
C CYS A 97 20.63 -4.78 16.29
N ILE A 98 20.52 -3.49 15.94
CA ILE A 98 21.35 -2.85 14.91
C ILE A 98 22.38 -1.93 15.56
N SER A 99 23.67 -2.18 15.29
CA SER A 99 24.75 -1.30 15.75
C SER A 99 25.99 -1.46 14.88
N LYS A 100 26.44 -0.39 14.20
CA LYS A 100 27.68 -0.44 13.39
C LYS A 100 28.87 -0.96 14.17
N SER A 101 29.17 -0.41 15.34
CA SER A 101 30.31 -0.85 16.16
C SER A 101 30.03 -2.12 16.95
N GLY A 102 28.75 -2.37 17.27
CA GLY A 102 28.31 -3.44 18.17
C GLY A 102 28.85 -3.34 19.61
N ASN A 103 29.45 -2.21 19.97
CA ASN A 103 30.19 -2.01 21.24
C ASN A 103 29.80 -0.76 22.00
N SER A 104 28.76 -0.02 21.57
CA SER A 104 28.33 1.18 22.29
C SER A 104 27.88 0.86 23.73
N PRO A 105 27.96 1.82 24.66
CA PRO A 105 27.55 1.59 26.04
C PRO A 105 26.13 1.04 26.19
N GLU A 106 25.19 1.60 25.40
CA GLU A 106 23.78 1.19 25.40
C GLU A 106 23.63 -0.27 24.95
N ILE A 107 24.34 -0.67 23.90
CA ILE A 107 24.31 -2.06 23.38
C ILE A 107 24.88 -3.03 24.42
N LYS A 108 25.94 -2.66 25.11
CA LYS A 108 26.53 -3.52 26.16
C LYS A 108 25.59 -3.73 27.35
N VAL A 109 24.71 -2.76 27.65
CA VAL A 109 23.67 -2.89 28.66
C VAL A 109 22.46 -3.68 28.13
N LEU A 110 22.04 -3.37 26.90
CA LEU A 110 20.82 -3.94 26.32
C LEU A 110 20.93 -5.43 26.00
N VAL A 111 22.02 -5.88 25.38
CA VAL A 111 22.20 -7.28 24.93
C VAL A 111 22.03 -8.30 26.07
N PRO A 112 22.65 -8.15 27.27
CA PRO A 112 22.42 -9.06 28.39
C PRO A 112 20.98 -9.06 28.88
N LEU A 113 20.28 -7.94 28.82
CA LEU A 113 18.88 -7.83 29.20
C LEU A 113 18.00 -8.61 28.22
N LEU A 114 18.18 -8.42 26.90
CA LEU A 114 17.45 -9.15 25.87
C LEU A 114 17.65 -10.67 26.01
N LYS A 115 18.88 -11.12 26.28
CA LYS A 115 19.18 -12.56 26.49
C LYS A 115 18.43 -13.15 27.68
N ARG A 116 18.11 -12.36 28.72
CA ARG A 116 17.34 -12.84 29.89
C ARG A 116 15.87 -13.12 29.55
N PHE A 117 15.30 -12.48 28.52
CA PHE A 117 13.94 -12.77 28.07
C PHE A 117 13.83 -14.11 27.33
N GLY A 118 14.97 -14.68 26.89
CA GLY A 118 14.99 -15.95 26.15
C GLY A 118 14.60 -15.84 24.69
N ASN A 119 14.36 -14.63 24.19
CA ASN A 119 14.06 -14.39 22.79
C ASN A 119 15.27 -14.59 21.89
N THR A 120 15.05 -15.01 20.65
CA THR A 120 16.11 -15.07 19.64
C THR A 120 16.59 -13.66 19.30
N LEU A 121 17.90 -13.47 19.42
CA LEU A 121 18.57 -12.20 19.15
C LEU A 121 19.40 -12.30 17.86
N ILE A 122 19.06 -11.48 16.89
CA ILE A 122 19.79 -11.28 15.63
C ILE A 122 20.60 -9.99 15.76
N GLY A 123 21.93 -10.08 15.67
CA GLY A 123 22.82 -8.92 15.72
C GLY A 123 23.18 -8.44 14.31
N MET A 124 22.72 -7.27 13.90
CA MET A 124 23.13 -6.63 12.65
C MET A 124 24.26 -5.63 12.94
N THR A 125 25.48 -5.95 12.53
CA THR A 125 26.66 -5.18 12.92
C THR A 125 27.75 -5.12 11.85
N GLY A 126 28.48 -4.02 11.82
CA GLY A 126 29.69 -3.84 11.01
C GLY A 126 30.97 -4.39 11.69
N ASN A 127 30.84 -5.02 12.86
CA ASN A 127 31.98 -5.67 13.56
C ASN A 127 31.55 -7.03 14.11
N ILE A 128 31.89 -8.08 13.40
CA ILE A 128 31.53 -9.47 13.72
C ILE A 128 32.23 -10.02 14.98
N THR A 129 33.20 -9.29 15.54
CA THR A 129 33.87 -9.66 16.80
C THR A 129 33.39 -8.84 18.00
N SER A 130 32.39 -7.97 17.78
CA SER A 130 31.82 -7.05 18.78
C SER A 130 31.09 -7.77 19.89
N PHE A 131 30.75 -7.00 20.94
CA PHE A 131 29.94 -7.48 22.05
C PHE A 131 28.54 -7.91 21.56
N LEU A 132 27.93 -7.14 20.64
CA LEU A 132 26.66 -7.51 20.02
C LEU A 132 26.76 -8.84 19.28
N ALA A 133 27.77 -9.00 18.39
CA ALA A 133 27.94 -10.23 17.62
C ALA A 133 28.09 -11.45 18.52
N LYS A 134 28.91 -11.35 19.56
CA LYS A 134 29.12 -12.45 20.51
C LYS A 134 27.90 -12.79 21.36
N GLY A 135 27.02 -11.85 21.58
CA GLY A 135 25.78 -12.02 22.36
C GLY A 135 24.59 -12.45 21.53
N SER A 136 24.66 -12.42 20.21
CA SER A 136 23.59 -12.78 19.30
C SER A 136 23.56 -14.26 18.96
N ASP A 137 22.38 -14.77 18.64
CA ASP A 137 22.17 -16.13 18.17
C ASP A 137 22.51 -16.23 16.67
N TYR A 138 22.20 -15.17 15.90
CA TYR A 138 22.58 -15.01 14.50
C TYR A 138 23.23 -13.65 14.28
N VAL A 139 24.21 -13.58 13.38
CA VAL A 139 24.95 -12.34 13.08
C VAL A 139 24.83 -11.97 11.62
N LEU A 140 24.20 -10.83 11.35
CA LEU A 140 24.14 -10.23 10.02
C LEU A 140 25.31 -9.25 9.86
N ASN A 141 26.25 -9.60 9.01
CA ASN A 141 27.43 -8.80 8.76
C ASN A 141 27.13 -7.64 7.82
N THR A 142 27.25 -6.40 8.32
CA THR A 142 27.11 -5.16 7.54
C THR A 142 28.40 -4.33 7.58
N THR A 143 29.56 -5.00 7.54
CA THR A 143 30.86 -4.36 7.55
C THR A 143 31.04 -3.49 6.31
N VAL A 144 31.49 -2.25 6.52
CA VAL A 144 31.92 -1.35 5.46
C VAL A 144 33.37 -0.92 5.71
N ASP A 145 34.17 -0.77 4.67
CA ASP A 145 35.59 -0.40 4.79
C ASP A 145 35.74 1.02 5.35
N MET A 146 34.90 1.92 4.87
CA MET A 146 34.89 3.34 5.27
C MET A 146 33.52 3.96 5.09
N GLU A 147 33.30 5.11 5.67
CA GLU A 147 32.16 5.95 5.34
C GLU A 147 32.50 6.83 4.12
N ALA A 148 31.50 7.21 3.32
CA ALA A 148 31.66 8.13 2.21
C ALA A 148 31.95 9.58 2.68
N CYS A 149 31.71 9.87 3.95
CA CYS A 149 32.01 11.13 4.60
C CYS A 149 33.53 11.42 4.57
N PRO A 150 33.97 12.63 4.21
CA PRO A 150 35.40 12.99 4.07
C PRO A 150 36.25 12.74 5.29
N ILE A 151 35.65 12.75 6.48
CA ILE A 151 36.36 12.52 7.77
C ILE A 151 36.09 11.12 8.32
N ASN A 152 35.44 10.24 7.56
CA ASN A 152 35.10 8.85 7.92
C ASN A 152 34.35 8.71 9.26
N LEU A 153 33.52 9.69 9.65
CA LEU A 153 32.79 9.68 10.94
C LEU A 153 31.27 9.65 10.78
N ALA A 154 30.70 10.40 9.83
CA ALA A 154 29.26 10.44 9.62
C ALA A 154 28.79 9.15 8.99
N PRO A 155 27.82 8.42 9.58
CA PRO A 155 27.27 7.19 9.03
C PRO A 155 26.60 7.46 7.67
N THR A 156 27.10 6.82 6.63
CA THR A 156 26.65 6.87 5.24
C THR A 156 26.62 5.44 4.70
N ASN A 157 27.76 4.91 4.22
CA ASN A 157 27.90 3.54 3.75
C ASN A 157 27.35 2.52 4.76
N SER A 158 27.65 2.70 6.04
CA SER A 158 27.20 1.77 7.09
C SER A 158 25.67 1.79 7.28
N THR A 159 25.03 2.94 7.21
CA THR A 159 23.57 3.02 7.33
C THR A 159 22.86 2.51 6.08
N THR A 160 23.42 2.77 4.90
CA THR A 160 22.92 2.22 3.63
C THR A 160 23.05 0.70 3.59
N ALA A 161 24.16 0.14 4.06
CA ALA A 161 24.36 -1.31 4.18
C ALA A 161 23.34 -1.95 5.13
N GLN A 162 23.08 -1.35 6.31
CA GLN A 162 22.05 -1.81 7.25
C GLN A 162 20.65 -1.80 6.62
N LEU A 163 20.33 -0.73 5.89
CA LEU A 163 19.06 -0.58 5.22
C LEU A 163 18.84 -1.68 4.17
N VAL A 164 19.81 -1.87 3.29
CA VAL A 164 19.72 -2.85 2.19
C VAL A 164 19.68 -4.28 2.74
N MET A 165 20.42 -4.59 3.80
CA MET A 165 20.35 -5.90 4.49
C MET A 165 18.92 -6.14 5.01
N GLY A 166 18.29 -5.14 5.63
CA GLY A 166 16.90 -5.23 6.09
C GLY A 166 15.90 -5.40 4.96
N ASP A 167 16.09 -4.71 3.85
CA ASP A 167 15.22 -4.86 2.66
C ASP A 167 15.37 -6.24 2.02
N ALA A 168 16.59 -6.80 1.97
CA ALA A 168 16.83 -8.16 1.50
C ALA A 168 16.08 -9.20 2.36
N MET A 169 16.10 -9.05 3.69
CA MET A 169 15.31 -9.91 4.59
C MET A 169 13.80 -9.78 4.33
N ALA A 170 13.31 -8.56 4.17
CA ALA A 170 11.89 -8.33 3.91
C ALA A 170 11.42 -8.98 2.61
N VAL A 171 12.21 -8.86 1.54
CA VAL A 171 11.91 -9.47 0.24
C VAL A 171 11.95 -11.01 0.33
N CYS A 172 12.94 -11.60 1.02
CA CYS A 172 12.95 -13.04 1.26
C CYS A 172 11.69 -13.52 1.99
N LEU A 173 11.26 -12.80 3.02
CA LEU A 173 10.04 -13.15 3.77
C LEU A 173 8.77 -13.00 2.92
N MET A 174 8.70 -12.02 2.01
CA MET A 174 7.61 -11.90 1.03
C MET A 174 7.54 -13.12 0.12
N GLU A 175 8.67 -13.51 -0.48
CA GLU A 175 8.76 -14.68 -1.36
C GLU A 175 8.37 -15.97 -0.62
N MET A 176 8.87 -16.18 0.61
CA MET A 176 8.55 -17.35 1.42
C MET A 176 7.08 -17.43 1.81
N ARG A 177 6.35 -16.30 1.88
CA ARG A 177 4.92 -16.23 2.20
C ARG A 177 4.01 -16.19 0.98
N ASP A 178 4.54 -16.26 -0.25
CA ASP A 178 3.79 -16.05 -1.50
C ASP A 178 2.97 -14.74 -1.46
N PHE A 179 3.60 -13.66 -0.96
CA PHE A 179 2.97 -12.35 -0.74
C PHE A 179 2.59 -11.71 -2.07
N LYS A 180 1.30 -11.41 -2.25
CA LYS A 180 0.70 -10.98 -3.50
C LYS A 180 0.34 -9.49 -3.50
N PRO A 181 0.06 -8.90 -4.67
CA PRO A 181 -0.45 -7.53 -4.76
C PRO A 181 -1.70 -7.29 -3.92
N GLU A 182 -2.56 -8.30 -3.79
CA GLU A 182 -3.78 -8.26 -2.98
C GLU A 182 -3.46 -8.10 -1.49
N ASP A 183 -2.43 -8.79 -1.00
CA ASP A 183 -1.94 -8.67 0.38
C ASP A 183 -1.37 -7.27 0.63
N PHE A 184 -0.60 -6.74 -0.34
CA PHE A 184 -0.07 -5.38 -0.25
C PHE A 184 -1.19 -4.33 -0.20
N ALA A 185 -2.27 -4.53 -0.95
CA ALA A 185 -3.42 -3.64 -0.97
C ALA A 185 -4.11 -3.55 0.41
N ILE A 186 -4.19 -4.67 1.15
CA ILE A 186 -4.75 -4.71 2.52
C ILE A 186 -4.01 -3.77 3.46
N TYR A 187 -2.66 -3.71 3.35
CA TYR A 187 -1.83 -2.83 4.18
C TYR A 187 -1.75 -1.40 3.66
N HIS A 188 -2.15 -1.16 2.39
CA HIS A 188 -2.11 0.16 1.73
C HIS A 188 -3.45 0.55 1.09
N PRO A 189 -4.58 0.52 1.84
CA PRO A 189 -5.92 0.72 1.26
C PRO A 189 -6.11 2.11 0.62
N GLY A 190 -5.40 3.13 1.10
CA GLY A 190 -5.46 4.49 0.55
C GLY A 190 -4.59 4.74 -0.68
N GLY A 191 -3.72 3.81 -1.06
CA GLY A 191 -2.88 3.91 -2.25
C GLY A 191 -3.63 3.55 -3.54
N ALA A 192 -3.10 3.95 -4.71
CA ALA A 192 -3.72 3.63 -6.00
C ALA A 192 -3.97 2.13 -6.21
N LEU A 193 -2.99 1.28 -5.83
CA LEU A 193 -3.14 -0.16 -5.90
C LEU A 193 -4.22 -0.68 -4.93
N GLY A 194 -4.26 -0.15 -3.69
CA GLY A 194 -5.27 -0.52 -2.70
C GLY A 194 -6.69 -0.19 -3.19
N LYS A 195 -6.89 1.01 -3.69
CA LYS A 195 -8.17 1.42 -4.28
C LYS A 195 -8.58 0.55 -5.46
N LYS A 196 -7.64 0.25 -6.37
CA LYS A 196 -7.89 -0.60 -7.55
C LYS A 196 -8.32 -2.02 -7.17
N LEU A 197 -7.77 -2.58 -6.09
CA LEU A 197 -7.98 -3.97 -5.67
C LEU A 197 -9.04 -4.15 -4.57
N LEU A 198 -9.49 -3.08 -3.91
CA LEU A 198 -10.42 -3.17 -2.78
C LEU A 198 -11.72 -2.41 -2.99
N LEU A 199 -11.71 -1.33 -3.81
CA LEU A 199 -12.86 -0.45 -3.95
C LEU A 199 -13.97 -1.13 -4.77
N ARG A 200 -15.19 -1.06 -4.27
CA ARG A 200 -16.39 -1.61 -4.92
C ARG A 200 -17.31 -0.49 -5.39
N VAL A 201 -18.22 -0.81 -6.29
CA VAL A 201 -19.24 0.11 -6.81
C VAL A 201 -20.02 0.76 -5.66
N LYS A 202 -20.40 0.00 -4.62
CA LYS A 202 -21.14 0.52 -3.45
C LYS A 202 -20.44 1.65 -2.72
N ASP A 203 -19.09 1.67 -2.74
CA ASP A 203 -18.29 2.66 -2.03
C ASP A 203 -18.25 4.00 -2.77
N MET A 204 -18.66 4.02 -4.05
CA MET A 204 -18.61 5.18 -4.94
C MET A 204 -19.96 5.78 -5.28
N ILE A 205 -21.06 4.96 -5.24
CA ILE A 205 -22.38 5.50 -5.58
C ILE A 205 -22.93 6.35 -4.44
N GLU A 206 -23.43 7.51 -4.80
CA GLU A 206 -24.13 8.36 -3.84
C GLU A 206 -25.56 7.84 -3.67
N HIS A 207 -25.84 7.17 -2.57
CA HIS A 207 -27.13 6.51 -2.30
C HIS A 207 -28.34 7.45 -2.27
N SER A 208 -28.12 8.78 -2.10
CA SER A 208 -29.16 9.79 -2.17
C SER A 208 -29.58 10.12 -3.62
N LEU A 209 -28.72 9.83 -4.60
CA LEU A 209 -28.95 10.12 -6.01
C LEU A 209 -29.36 8.85 -6.76
N LYS A 210 -30.67 8.56 -6.73
CA LYS A 210 -31.29 7.44 -7.47
C LYS A 210 -32.29 7.99 -8.49
N PRO A 211 -31.78 8.56 -9.61
CA PRO A 211 -32.70 9.10 -10.62
C PRO A 211 -33.58 7.98 -11.17
N ALA A 212 -34.88 8.12 -11.02
CA ALA A 212 -35.87 7.14 -11.47
C ALA A 212 -37.19 7.80 -11.89
N VAL A 213 -37.77 7.24 -12.94
CA VAL A 213 -39.12 7.62 -13.46
C VAL A 213 -39.91 6.36 -13.72
N THR A 214 -41.25 6.50 -13.83
CA THR A 214 -42.12 5.43 -14.31
C THR A 214 -42.27 5.48 -15.84
N PRO A 215 -42.67 4.38 -16.49
CA PRO A 215 -42.88 4.35 -17.94
C PRO A 215 -43.84 5.42 -18.46
N GLU A 216 -44.83 5.80 -17.65
CA GLU A 216 -45.87 6.78 -17.98
C GLU A 216 -45.44 8.22 -17.68
N THR A 217 -44.24 8.42 -17.15
CA THR A 217 -43.70 9.76 -16.86
C THR A 217 -43.52 10.54 -18.18
N SER A 218 -44.03 11.77 -18.24
CA SER A 218 -43.88 12.64 -19.42
C SER A 218 -42.39 12.98 -19.64
N ILE A 219 -41.98 13.15 -20.88
CA ILE A 219 -40.60 13.48 -21.26
C ILE A 219 -40.09 14.72 -20.55
N LYS A 220 -40.93 15.76 -20.40
CA LYS A 220 -40.56 16.98 -19.66
C LYS A 220 -40.14 16.69 -18.22
N LYS A 221 -40.85 15.79 -17.54
CA LYS A 221 -40.49 15.37 -16.16
C LYS A 221 -39.23 14.50 -16.13
N ALA A 222 -39.03 13.61 -17.11
CA ALA A 222 -37.84 12.80 -17.23
C ALA A 222 -36.59 13.68 -17.46
N ILE A 223 -36.65 14.69 -18.32
CA ILE A 223 -35.59 15.67 -18.54
C ILE A 223 -35.28 16.43 -17.24
N PHE A 224 -36.32 16.81 -16.49
CA PHE A 224 -36.13 17.50 -15.21
C PHE A 224 -35.39 16.62 -14.20
N GLU A 225 -35.77 15.35 -14.05
CA GLU A 225 -35.12 14.37 -13.17
C GLU A 225 -33.64 14.20 -13.51
N ILE A 226 -33.32 14.02 -14.81
CA ILE A 226 -31.91 13.90 -15.27
C ILE A 226 -31.12 15.18 -14.94
N SER A 227 -31.69 16.35 -15.18
CA SER A 227 -31.05 17.65 -14.98
C SER A 227 -30.80 17.93 -13.49
N GLU A 228 -31.78 17.60 -12.63
CA GLU A 228 -31.72 17.81 -11.19
C GLU A 228 -30.61 16.93 -10.57
N LYS A 229 -30.54 15.63 -10.94
CA LYS A 229 -29.60 14.67 -10.41
C LYS A 229 -28.20 14.76 -11.04
N ARG A 230 -28.05 15.44 -12.19
CA ARG A 230 -26.75 15.71 -12.85
C ARG A 230 -25.94 14.47 -13.22
N LEU A 231 -26.57 13.31 -13.35
CA LEU A 231 -25.91 12.06 -13.74
C LEU A 231 -26.05 11.75 -15.24
N GLY A 232 -26.75 12.60 -16.01
CA GLY A 232 -26.95 12.41 -17.44
C GLY A 232 -27.83 11.21 -17.82
N VAL A 233 -28.52 10.61 -16.83
CA VAL A 233 -29.33 9.39 -17.00
C VAL A 233 -30.42 9.31 -15.94
N THR A 234 -31.53 8.63 -16.27
CA THR A 234 -32.54 8.19 -15.30
C THR A 234 -32.95 6.74 -15.59
N ALA A 235 -33.18 5.94 -14.54
CA ALA A 235 -33.75 4.62 -14.68
C ALA A 235 -35.25 4.70 -14.94
N VAL A 236 -35.80 3.78 -15.75
CA VAL A 236 -37.26 3.62 -15.92
C VAL A 236 -37.67 2.37 -15.14
N LEU A 237 -38.50 2.56 -14.12
CA LEU A 237 -38.94 1.52 -13.21
C LEU A 237 -40.42 1.21 -13.37
N GLU A 238 -40.78 -0.08 -13.50
CA GLU A 238 -42.14 -0.58 -13.47
C GLU A 238 -42.21 -1.63 -12.35
N ASP A 239 -43.11 -1.47 -11.40
CA ASP A 239 -43.23 -2.33 -10.21
C ASP A 239 -41.90 -2.54 -9.46
N ASN A 240 -41.14 -1.46 -9.30
CA ASN A 240 -39.79 -1.43 -8.73
C ASN A 240 -38.73 -2.23 -9.50
N LYS A 241 -39.01 -2.71 -10.71
CA LYS A 241 -38.05 -3.37 -11.59
C LYS A 241 -37.55 -2.44 -12.66
N ILE A 242 -36.28 -2.54 -12.98
CA ILE A 242 -35.65 -1.78 -14.04
C ILE A 242 -36.06 -2.35 -15.39
N ILE A 243 -36.79 -1.57 -16.19
CA ILE A 243 -37.22 -1.95 -17.54
C ILE A 243 -36.48 -1.20 -18.65
N GLY A 244 -35.77 -0.12 -18.29
CA GLY A 244 -35.03 0.67 -19.23
C GLY A 244 -34.28 1.83 -18.58
N ILE A 245 -33.58 2.60 -19.40
CA ILE A 245 -32.93 3.86 -19.02
C ILE A 245 -33.23 4.93 -20.06
N ILE A 246 -33.14 6.20 -19.64
CA ILE A 246 -33.15 7.36 -20.53
C ILE A 246 -31.88 8.14 -20.26
N THR A 247 -31.06 8.36 -21.29
CA THR A 247 -29.84 9.15 -21.25
C THR A 247 -30.00 10.47 -21.96
N ASP A 248 -29.07 11.41 -21.76
CA ASP A 248 -29.01 12.65 -22.57
C ASP A 248 -28.93 12.37 -24.08
N GLY A 249 -28.31 11.22 -24.45
CA GLY A 249 -28.25 10.76 -25.84
C GLY A 249 -29.60 10.36 -26.39
N ASP A 250 -30.43 9.67 -25.59
CA ASP A 250 -31.80 9.29 -25.98
C ASP A 250 -32.68 10.54 -26.19
N ILE A 251 -32.56 11.52 -25.28
CA ILE A 251 -33.28 12.78 -25.40
C ILE A 251 -32.88 13.53 -26.67
N ARG A 252 -31.57 13.61 -26.97
CA ARG A 252 -31.11 14.30 -28.21
C ARG A 252 -31.60 13.59 -29.47
N ARG A 253 -31.59 12.26 -29.50
CA ARG A 253 -32.14 11.51 -30.64
C ARG A 253 -33.61 11.76 -30.81
N MET A 254 -34.37 11.66 -29.74
CA MET A 254 -35.82 11.98 -29.77
C MET A 254 -36.10 13.38 -30.32
N LEU A 255 -35.39 14.43 -29.87
CA LEU A 255 -35.57 15.80 -30.32
C LEU A 255 -35.24 16.00 -31.81
N ASN A 256 -34.43 15.15 -32.43
CA ASN A 256 -34.19 15.16 -33.88
C ASN A 256 -35.35 14.51 -34.66
N ASP A 257 -36.08 13.58 -34.05
CA ASP A 257 -37.05 12.72 -34.74
C ASP A 257 -38.51 13.23 -34.62
N VAL A 258 -38.76 14.14 -33.65
CA VAL A 258 -40.14 14.61 -33.39
C VAL A 258 -40.21 16.13 -33.24
N ASP A 259 -41.30 16.74 -33.80
CA ASP A 259 -41.55 18.18 -33.69
C ASP A 259 -42.15 18.58 -32.33
N THR A 260 -42.77 17.65 -31.61
CA THR A 260 -43.39 17.91 -30.31
C THR A 260 -43.16 16.74 -29.35
N ILE A 261 -42.95 17.08 -28.08
CA ILE A 261 -42.73 16.10 -26.98
C ILE A 261 -43.94 15.98 -26.06
N ALA A 262 -45.03 16.67 -26.36
CA ALA A 262 -46.18 16.84 -25.45
C ALA A 262 -46.84 15.51 -25.07
N ASP A 263 -46.94 14.58 -26.02
CA ASP A 263 -47.64 13.30 -25.88
C ASP A 263 -46.69 12.11 -25.62
N LEU A 264 -45.37 12.36 -25.54
CA LEU A 264 -44.40 11.32 -25.33
C LEU A 264 -44.16 11.05 -23.85
N THR A 265 -43.94 9.77 -23.54
CA THR A 265 -43.68 9.25 -22.22
C THR A 265 -42.27 8.63 -22.15
N ALA A 266 -41.79 8.31 -20.95
CA ALA A 266 -40.52 7.62 -20.74
C ALA A 266 -40.43 6.28 -21.48
N ARG A 267 -41.56 5.56 -21.60
CA ARG A 267 -41.66 4.28 -22.32
C ARG A 267 -41.34 4.42 -23.82
N ASP A 268 -41.65 5.54 -24.41
CA ASP A 268 -41.49 5.76 -25.85
C ASP A 268 -40.03 5.95 -26.26
N ILE A 269 -39.22 6.48 -25.36
CA ILE A 269 -37.82 6.84 -25.67
C ILE A 269 -36.78 6.04 -24.90
N MET A 270 -37.18 5.24 -23.90
CA MET A 270 -36.22 4.47 -23.09
C MET A 270 -35.42 3.46 -23.92
N SER A 271 -34.16 3.35 -23.66
CA SER A 271 -33.34 2.24 -24.10
C SER A 271 -33.61 1.05 -23.19
N LYS A 272 -34.05 -0.10 -23.78
CA LYS A 272 -34.33 -1.35 -23.06
C LYS A 272 -33.07 -2.11 -22.75
N ASN A 273 -33.08 -2.96 -21.72
CA ASN A 273 -31.97 -3.81 -21.32
C ASN A 273 -30.68 -3.03 -21.05
N PRO A 274 -30.70 -2.09 -20.11
CA PRO A 274 -29.51 -1.31 -19.76
C PRO A 274 -28.38 -2.20 -19.26
N LYS A 275 -27.13 -1.75 -19.43
CA LYS A 275 -26.00 -2.39 -18.77
C LYS A 275 -26.09 -2.15 -17.28
N MET A 276 -25.99 -3.25 -16.52
CA MET A 276 -26.12 -3.24 -15.06
C MET A 276 -24.93 -3.91 -14.40
N VAL A 277 -24.58 -3.46 -13.20
CA VAL A 277 -23.60 -4.08 -12.33
C VAL A 277 -24.17 -4.22 -10.93
N SER A 278 -23.64 -5.20 -10.17
CA SER A 278 -23.93 -5.31 -8.74
C SER A 278 -23.19 -4.23 -7.96
N SER A 279 -23.75 -3.82 -6.83
CA SER A 279 -23.07 -2.94 -5.88
C SER A 279 -21.76 -3.56 -5.33
N GLU A 280 -21.64 -4.89 -5.33
CA GLU A 280 -20.45 -5.62 -4.91
C GLU A 280 -19.39 -5.78 -6.02
N THR A 281 -19.66 -5.36 -7.25
CA THR A 281 -18.70 -5.39 -8.36
C THR A 281 -17.49 -4.52 -8.02
N MET A 282 -16.29 -4.99 -8.37
CA MET A 282 -15.07 -4.19 -8.19
C MET A 282 -15.09 -2.95 -9.09
N ALA A 283 -14.57 -1.84 -8.59
CA ALA A 283 -14.52 -0.59 -9.33
C ALA A 283 -13.79 -0.71 -10.69
N VAL A 284 -12.70 -1.50 -10.72
CA VAL A 284 -11.94 -1.77 -11.94
C VAL A 284 -12.75 -2.55 -12.97
N ASP A 285 -13.56 -3.52 -12.53
CA ASP A 285 -14.40 -4.30 -13.45
C ASP A 285 -15.52 -3.44 -14.02
N ALA A 286 -16.11 -2.56 -13.19
CA ALA A 286 -17.09 -1.59 -13.65
C ALA A 286 -16.49 -0.60 -14.67
N LEU A 287 -15.23 -0.16 -14.48
CA LEU A 287 -14.50 0.66 -15.45
C LEU A 287 -14.34 -0.07 -16.80
N ASN A 288 -13.89 -1.32 -16.77
CA ASN A 288 -13.73 -2.12 -17.99
C ASN A 288 -15.08 -2.21 -18.77
N ILE A 289 -16.19 -2.41 -18.06
CA ILE A 289 -17.52 -2.44 -18.70
C ILE A 289 -17.86 -1.08 -19.34
N LEU A 290 -17.57 0.03 -18.67
CA LEU A 290 -17.80 1.38 -19.23
C LEU A 290 -16.99 1.60 -20.50
N GLU A 291 -15.72 1.16 -20.52
CA GLU A 291 -14.81 1.28 -21.66
C GLU A 291 -15.24 0.36 -22.84
N ASP A 292 -15.48 -0.92 -22.55
CA ASP A 292 -15.86 -1.93 -23.55
C ASP A 292 -17.12 -1.54 -24.33
N PHE A 293 -18.09 -0.93 -23.63
CA PHE A 293 -19.34 -0.48 -24.23
C PHE A 293 -19.34 0.99 -24.64
N SER A 294 -18.22 1.72 -24.41
CA SER A 294 -18.10 3.16 -24.70
C SER A 294 -19.24 3.98 -24.08
N ILE A 295 -19.60 3.68 -22.83
CA ILE A 295 -20.64 4.35 -22.05
C ILE A 295 -20.05 5.04 -20.83
N THR A 296 -20.77 6.01 -20.27
CA THR A 296 -20.31 6.79 -19.11
C THR A 296 -21.10 6.52 -17.84
N GLN A 297 -22.18 5.75 -17.92
CA GLN A 297 -23.02 5.39 -16.77
C GLN A 297 -23.36 3.89 -16.79
N LEU A 298 -23.46 3.32 -15.60
CA LEU A 298 -23.97 1.96 -15.34
C LEU A 298 -25.09 2.02 -14.32
N ILE A 299 -26.15 1.26 -14.57
CA ILE A 299 -27.17 1.04 -13.55
C ILE A 299 -26.62 0.07 -12.50
N VAL A 300 -26.79 0.42 -11.24
CA VAL A 300 -26.44 -0.45 -10.12
C VAL A 300 -27.68 -1.12 -9.58
N ALA A 301 -27.67 -2.46 -9.55
CA ALA A 301 -28.81 -3.25 -9.08
C ALA A 301 -28.34 -4.53 -8.38
N ASP A 302 -28.98 -4.86 -7.27
CA ASP A 302 -28.76 -6.11 -6.53
C ASP A 302 -30.04 -6.91 -6.45
N ASN A 303 -30.01 -8.16 -6.89
CA ASN A 303 -31.18 -9.05 -6.92
C ASN A 303 -32.42 -8.45 -7.61
N GLY A 304 -32.19 -7.58 -8.63
CA GLY A 304 -33.23 -6.89 -9.38
C GLY A 304 -33.74 -5.60 -8.72
N GLU A 305 -33.24 -5.26 -7.53
CA GLU A 305 -33.56 -4.00 -6.86
C GLU A 305 -32.59 -2.90 -7.31
N TYR A 306 -33.16 -1.76 -7.75
CA TYR A 306 -32.38 -0.59 -8.17
C TYR A 306 -31.67 0.06 -6.98
N LYS A 307 -30.36 0.19 -7.06
CA LYS A 307 -29.50 0.79 -6.03
C LYS A 307 -29.02 2.20 -6.37
N GLY A 308 -28.92 2.54 -7.65
CA GLY A 308 -28.44 3.85 -8.10
C GLY A 308 -27.75 3.79 -9.46
N VAL A 309 -26.96 4.81 -9.73
CA VAL A 309 -26.17 4.96 -10.96
C VAL A 309 -24.70 5.15 -10.58
N LEU A 310 -23.81 4.42 -11.22
CA LEU A 310 -22.38 4.65 -11.21
C LEU A 310 -22.00 5.47 -12.44
N HIS A 311 -21.35 6.61 -12.23
CA HIS A 311 -20.83 7.43 -13.31
C HIS A 311 -19.32 7.26 -13.45
N LEU A 312 -18.79 7.28 -14.68
CA LEU A 312 -17.34 7.19 -14.95
C LEU A 312 -16.52 8.18 -14.11
N HIS A 313 -17.01 9.41 -13.93
CA HIS A 313 -16.34 10.40 -13.10
C HIS A 313 -16.17 10.00 -11.63
N ASP A 314 -17.03 9.14 -11.11
CA ASP A 314 -16.91 8.68 -9.72
C ASP A 314 -15.71 7.76 -9.58
N ILE A 315 -15.46 6.88 -10.56
CA ILE A 315 -14.28 6.01 -10.63
C ILE A 315 -13.01 6.86 -10.82
N LEU A 316 -13.05 7.85 -11.73
CA LEU A 316 -11.90 8.72 -11.99
C LEU A 316 -11.51 9.59 -10.79
N LYS A 317 -12.47 10.06 -9.99
CA LYS A 317 -12.20 10.80 -8.74
C LYS A 317 -11.43 9.97 -7.73
N GLU A 318 -11.65 8.65 -7.72
CA GLU A 318 -10.91 7.73 -6.85
C GLU A 318 -9.49 7.42 -7.36
N GLY A 319 -9.12 7.91 -8.55
CA GLY A 319 -7.80 7.69 -9.15
C GLY A 319 -7.61 6.27 -9.69
N ILE A 320 -8.70 5.60 -10.04
CA ILE A 320 -8.68 4.29 -10.72
C ILE A 320 -8.65 4.57 -12.22
N VAL A 321 -7.51 4.27 -12.85
CA VAL A 321 -7.26 4.41 -14.28
C VAL A 321 -6.43 3.24 -14.78
#